data_32f66f53826025fb338b1cb82ae346e2
#
_entry.id   32f66f53826025fb338b1cb82ae346e2
#
_cell.length_a   1.000
_cell.length_b   1.000
_cell.length_c   1.000
_cell.angle_alpha   90.00
_cell.angle_beta   90.00
_cell.angle_gamma   90.00
#
_symmetry.space_group_name_H-M   'P 1'
#
loop_
_entity.id
_entity.type
_entity.pdbx_description
1 polymer ?
#
loop_
_entity_poly.entity_id
_entity_poly.type
_entity_poly.pdbx_seq_one_letter_code
_entity_poly.pdbx_strand_id
1 'polypeptide(L)'
;MKYDFAIIGSGIIGLTLAFKLKQKFNNSKITIFEKEPNSTSHGSGRNSGVLHSGIYYESGSLRANLCVTGAKELKEYIKSENLWINECGKLLLPTSEYSYSNLENLF
;
A
#
# COMPACT_ATOMS: atom_id res chain seq x y z
N MET A 1 -17.98 25.98 -8.28
CA MET A 1 -16.52 25.70 -8.38
C MET A 1 -16.33 24.59 -9.42
N LYS A 2 -15.29 24.67 -10.24
CA LYS A 2 -14.95 23.62 -11.22
C LYS A 2 -13.73 22.88 -10.72
N TYR A 3 -13.79 21.54 -10.69
CA TYR A 3 -12.70 20.65 -10.32
C TYR A 3 -12.22 19.90 -11.57
N ASP A 4 -10.94 19.59 -11.62
CA ASP A 4 -10.33 18.81 -12.69
C ASP A 4 -10.46 17.31 -12.44
N PHE A 5 -10.42 16.90 -11.16
CA PHE A 5 -10.57 15.51 -10.72
C PHE A 5 -11.53 15.42 -9.53
N ALA A 6 -12.37 14.40 -9.55
CA ALA A 6 -13.25 14.02 -8.44
C ALA A 6 -12.96 12.56 -8.05
N ILE A 7 -12.65 12.32 -6.79
CA ILE A 7 -12.34 11.00 -6.25
C ILE A 7 -13.43 10.62 -5.26
N ILE A 8 -13.92 9.41 -5.34
CA ILE A 8 -14.94 8.88 -4.43
C ILE A 8 -14.27 7.97 -3.40
N GLY A 9 -14.35 8.36 -2.14
CA GLY A 9 -13.76 7.67 -1.00
C GLY A 9 -12.39 8.19 -0.60
N SER A 10 -12.20 8.44 0.69
CA SER A 10 -10.94 8.90 1.31
C SER A 10 -10.22 7.79 2.10
N GLY A 11 -10.32 6.54 1.62
CA GLY A 11 -9.44 5.46 2.03
C GLY A 11 -8.04 5.62 1.45
N ILE A 12 -7.12 4.69 1.79
CA ILE A 12 -5.71 4.77 1.35
C ILE A 12 -5.58 4.90 -0.17
N ILE A 13 -6.41 4.22 -0.95
CA ILE A 13 -6.37 4.29 -2.42
C ILE A 13 -6.75 5.69 -2.91
N GLY A 14 -7.86 6.25 -2.41
CA GLY A 14 -8.32 7.58 -2.84
C GLY A 14 -7.34 8.68 -2.44
N LEU A 15 -6.79 8.62 -1.22
CA LEU A 15 -5.80 9.58 -0.74
C LEU A 15 -4.49 9.48 -1.53
N THR A 16 -3.99 8.27 -1.78
CA THR A 16 -2.76 8.06 -2.56
C THR A 16 -2.95 8.50 -4.01
N LEU A 17 -4.12 8.22 -4.60
CA LEU A 17 -4.45 8.68 -5.95
C LEU A 17 -4.47 10.21 -6.02
N ALA A 18 -5.13 10.87 -5.07
CA ALA A 18 -5.15 12.35 -4.99
C ALA A 18 -3.73 12.92 -4.90
N PHE A 19 -2.89 12.33 -4.05
CA PHE A 19 -1.50 12.72 -3.87
C PHE A 19 -0.69 12.58 -5.18
N LYS A 20 -0.75 11.42 -5.82
CA LYS A 20 -0.05 11.16 -7.10
C LYS A 20 -0.58 12.05 -8.24
N LEU A 21 -1.89 12.30 -8.31
CA LEU A 21 -2.47 13.23 -9.27
C LEU A 21 -1.97 14.66 -9.03
N LYS A 22 -1.89 15.08 -7.76
CA LYS A 22 -1.38 16.43 -7.41
C LYS A 22 0.10 16.59 -7.74
N GLN A 23 0.91 15.55 -7.54
CA GLN A 23 2.31 15.55 -7.97
C GLN A 23 2.45 15.67 -9.49
N LYS A 24 1.62 14.92 -10.24
CA LYS A 24 1.68 14.91 -11.71
C LYS A 24 1.07 16.16 -12.35
N PHE A 25 0.04 16.71 -11.73
CA PHE A 25 -0.74 17.86 -12.21
C PHE A 25 -0.83 18.91 -11.10
N ASN A 26 0.27 19.59 -10.83
CA ASN A 26 0.44 20.49 -9.68
C ASN A 26 -0.61 21.62 -9.60
N ASN A 27 -1.12 22.11 -10.74
CA ASN A 27 -2.13 23.16 -10.82
C ASN A 27 -3.56 22.64 -10.78
N SER A 28 -3.78 21.32 -10.80
CA SER A 28 -5.12 20.74 -10.81
C SER A 28 -5.88 20.97 -9.51
N LYS A 29 -7.19 21.14 -9.62
CA LYS A 29 -8.13 21.19 -8.51
C LYS A 29 -8.72 19.80 -8.32
N ILE A 30 -8.39 19.17 -7.20
CA ILE A 30 -8.84 17.82 -6.85
C ILE A 30 -9.85 17.93 -5.72
N THR A 31 -10.95 17.21 -5.81
CA THR A 31 -11.91 17.02 -4.72
C THR A 31 -12.05 15.55 -4.38
N ILE A 32 -12.22 15.26 -3.10
CA ILE A 32 -12.49 13.92 -2.59
C ILE A 32 -13.84 13.95 -1.91
N PHE A 33 -14.74 13.06 -2.31
CA PHE A 33 -16.04 12.86 -1.67
C PHE A 33 -15.94 11.64 -0.73
N GLU A 34 -16.23 11.87 0.53
CA GLU A 34 -16.26 10.83 1.55
C GLU A 34 -17.62 10.84 2.24
N LYS A 35 -18.17 9.65 2.49
CA LYS A 35 -19.45 9.50 3.19
C LYS A 35 -19.35 9.62 4.70
N GLU A 36 -18.17 9.31 5.25
CA GLU A 36 -17.91 9.39 6.68
C GLU A 36 -17.34 10.76 7.06
N PRO A 37 -17.53 11.20 8.32
CA PRO A 37 -17.00 12.47 8.79
C PRO A 37 -15.47 12.51 8.83
N ASN A 38 -14.82 11.35 8.93
CA ASN A 38 -13.37 11.23 8.98
C ASN A 38 -12.85 10.32 7.84
N SER A 39 -11.69 10.67 7.30
CA SER A 39 -10.97 9.81 6.36
C SER A 39 -10.56 8.48 7.02
N THR A 40 -10.38 7.45 6.22
CA THR A 40 -9.88 6.13 6.63
C THR A 40 -10.70 5.40 7.70
N SER A 41 -11.96 5.75 7.89
CA SER A 41 -12.85 5.18 8.92
C SER A 41 -13.13 3.67 8.79
N HIS A 42 -12.86 3.10 7.61
CA HIS A 42 -13.08 1.69 7.29
C HIS A 42 -11.76 0.90 7.18
N GLY A 43 -11.63 0.00 6.21
CA GLY A 43 -10.52 -0.94 6.06
C GLY A 43 -9.12 -0.30 6.11
N SER A 44 -8.96 0.92 5.61
CA SER A 44 -7.67 1.62 5.64
C SER A 44 -7.20 2.02 7.04
N GLY A 45 -8.14 2.30 7.95
CA GLY A 45 -7.82 2.62 9.35
C GLY A 45 -7.99 1.44 10.30
N ARG A 46 -8.42 0.26 9.81
CA ARG A 46 -8.74 -0.93 10.61
C ARG A 46 -8.05 -2.19 10.07
N ASN A 47 -6.79 -2.06 9.68
CA ASN A 47 -5.98 -3.17 9.18
C ASN A 47 -4.84 -3.47 10.17
N SER A 48 -4.04 -4.50 9.87
CA SER A 48 -2.92 -4.93 10.71
C SER A 48 -1.72 -3.97 10.69
N GLY A 49 -1.70 -2.98 9.81
CA GLY A 49 -0.55 -2.08 9.63
C GLY A 49 0.70 -2.76 9.05
N VAL A 50 0.58 -4.00 8.57
CA VAL A 50 1.71 -4.75 8.02
C VAL A 50 1.94 -4.38 6.57
N LEU A 51 3.13 -3.89 6.26
CA LEU A 51 3.58 -3.69 4.89
C LEU A 51 4.06 -5.02 4.31
N HIS A 52 3.25 -5.61 3.43
CA HIS A 52 3.53 -6.90 2.84
C HIS A 52 4.70 -6.85 1.86
N SER A 53 5.61 -7.84 1.94
CA SER A 53 6.79 -7.95 1.07
C SER A 53 6.50 -8.55 -0.32
N GLY A 54 5.32 -9.11 -0.53
CA GLY A 54 4.98 -9.78 -1.80
C GLY A 54 5.39 -11.25 -1.89
N ILE A 55 6.07 -11.81 -0.89
CA ILE A 55 6.66 -13.16 -0.90
C ILE A 55 5.67 -14.30 -1.18
N TYR A 56 4.37 -14.08 -0.96
CA TYR A 56 3.33 -15.10 -1.20
C TYR A 56 2.79 -15.10 -2.64
N TYR A 57 3.21 -14.15 -3.46
CA TYR A 57 2.72 -14.05 -4.82
C TYR A 57 3.66 -14.76 -5.78
N GLU A 58 3.10 -15.36 -6.82
CA GLU A 58 3.86 -16.01 -7.88
C GLU A 58 4.91 -15.05 -8.44
N SER A 59 6.16 -15.51 -8.51
CA SER A 59 7.29 -14.75 -9.00
C SER A 59 7.03 -14.28 -10.44
N GLY A 60 7.35 -13.02 -10.72
CA GLY A 60 7.10 -12.39 -12.02
C GLY A 60 5.66 -11.96 -12.29
N SER A 61 4.69 -12.31 -11.42
CA SER A 61 3.32 -11.84 -11.56
C SER A 61 3.23 -10.33 -11.38
N LEU A 62 2.22 -9.71 -12.03
CA LEU A 62 1.94 -8.28 -11.87
C LEU A 62 1.72 -7.92 -10.38
N ARG A 63 1.06 -8.82 -9.64
CA ARG A 63 0.79 -8.63 -8.21
C ARG A 63 2.07 -8.62 -7.39
N ALA A 64 2.99 -9.55 -7.63
CA ALA A 64 4.30 -9.58 -6.96
C ALA A 64 5.09 -8.30 -7.25
N ASN A 65 5.19 -7.92 -8.52
CA ASN A 65 5.93 -6.73 -8.95
C ASN A 65 5.36 -5.44 -8.34
N LEU A 66 4.03 -5.26 -8.37
CA LEU A 66 3.38 -4.09 -7.77
C LEU A 66 3.53 -4.06 -6.24
N CYS A 67 3.47 -5.22 -5.58
CA CYS A 67 3.64 -5.30 -4.14
C CYS A 67 5.07 -4.91 -3.72
N VAL A 68 6.08 -5.47 -4.37
CA VAL A 68 7.51 -5.17 -4.09
C VAL A 68 7.82 -3.70 -4.36
N THR A 69 7.41 -3.19 -5.53
CA THR A 69 7.67 -1.80 -5.92
C THR A 69 6.94 -0.83 -4.98
N GLY A 70 5.65 -1.09 -4.70
CA GLY A 70 4.86 -0.26 -3.81
C GLY A 70 5.38 -0.27 -2.37
N ALA A 71 5.85 -1.42 -1.87
CA ALA A 71 6.45 -1.51 -0.55
C ALA A 71 7.74 -0.68 -0.46
N LYS A 72 8.57 -0.71 -1.50
CA LYS A 72 9.79 0.10 -1.57
C LYS A 72 9.45 1.60 -1.57
N GLU A 73 8.59 2.05 -2.48
CA GLU A 73 8.16 3.45 -2.56
C GLU A 73 7.55 3.95 -1.25
N LEU A 74 6.72 3.12 -0.60
CA LEU A 74 6.11 3.49 0.67
C LEU A 74 7.13 3.61 1.79
N LYS A 75 8.12 2.72 1.87
CA LYS A 75 9.22 2.84 2.85
C LYS A 75 10.03 4.13 2.64
N GLU A 76 10.37 4.45 1.39
CA GLU A 76 11.08 5.68 1.05
C GLU A 76 10.27 6.92 1.47
N TYR A 77 8.98 6.92 1.17
CA TYR A 77 8.06 7.99 1.59
C TYR A 77 7.97 8.13 3.11
N ILE A 78 7.78 7.03 3.85
CA ILE A 78 7.73 7.03 5.31
C ILE A 78 9.01 7.65 5.90
N LYS A 79 10.18 7.26 5.37
CA LYS A 79 11.47 7.79 5.82
C LYS A 79 11.65 9.27 5.48
N SER A 80 11.23 9.70 4.28
CA SER A 80 11.33 11.11 3.88
C SER A 80 10.45 12.05 4.71
N GLU A 81 9.30 11.54 5.15
CA GLU A 81 8.37 12.30 6.00
C GLU A 81 8.62 12.12 7.52
N ASN A 82 9.71 11.45 7.90
CA ASN A 82 10.04 11.12 9.30
C ASN A 82 8.90 10.42 10.06
N LEU A 83 8.14 9.58 9.35
CA LEU A 83 7.08 8.77 9.95
C LEU A 83 7.67 7.51 10.57
N TRP A 84 6.99 6.99 11.59
CA TRP A 84 7.41 5.77 12.27
C TRP A 84 7.21 4.53 11.38
N ILE A 85 8.23 3.68 11.31
CA ILE A 85 8.19 2.35 10.70
C ILE A 85 9.04 1.39 11.51
N ASN A 86 8.54 0.17 11.70
CA ASN A 86 9.31 -0.92 12.29
C ASN A 86 9.70 -1.92 11.20
N GLU A 87 10.98 -1.96 10.86
CA GLU A 87 11.54 -2.90 9.87
C GLU A 87 11.97 -4.21 10.56
N CYS A 88 11.06 -4.86 11.28
CA CYS A 88 11.30 -6.08 12.08
C CYS A 88 11.58 -7.34 11.25
N GLY A 89 11.38 -7.27 9.92
CA GLY A 89 11.49 -8.44 9.05
C GLY A 89 10.26 -9.36 9.15
N LYS A 90 10.41 -10.59 8.62
CA LYS A 90 9.37 -11.61 8.62
C LYS A 90 9.99 -12.98 8.81
N LEU A 91 9.45 -13.75 9.74
CA LEU A 91 9.79 -15.14 9.95
C LEU A 91 8.74 -16.03 9.31
N LEU A 92 9.16 -16.95 8.46
CA LEU A 92 8.31 -17.98 7.86
C LEU A 92 8.66 -19.32 8.48
N LEU A 93 7.68 -19.96 9.09
CA LEU A 93 7.82 -21.27 9.72
C LEU A 93 6.96 -22.29 8.98
N PRO A 94 7.54 -23.38 8.46
CA PRO A 94 6.76 -24.47 7.89
C PRO A 94 6.05 -25.23 9.03
N THR A 95 4.81 -25.62 8.78
CA THR A 95 3.99 -26.37 9.75
C THR A 95 3.72 -27.82 9.30
N SER A 96 4.24 -28.21 8.14
CA SER A 96 4.11 -29.55 7.56
C SER A 96 5.25 -29.81 6.58
N GLU A 97 5.49 -31.07 6.21
CA GLU A 97 6.47 -31.44 5.17
C GLU A 97 6.17 -30.77 3.83
N TYR A 98 4.89 -30.68 3.45
CA TYR A 98 4.47 -29.98 2.24
C TYR A 98 4.81 -28.50 2.27
N SER A 99 4.62 -27.84 3.41
CA SER A 99 4.97 -26.41 3.57
C SER A 99 6.49 -26.19 3.64
N TYR A 100 7.26 -27.20 4.07
CA TYR A 100 8.72 -27.15 4.06
C TYR A 100 9.28 -27.12 2.63
N SER A 101 8.83 -28.04 1.75
CA SER A 101 9.26 -28.04 0.35
C SER A 101 8.84 -26.77 -0.40
N ASN A 102 7.69 -26.19 -0.07
CA ASN A 102 7.30 -24.89 -0.63
C ASN A 102 8.19 -23.75 -0.15
N LEU A 103 8.66 -23.79 1.10
CA LEU A 103 9.57 -22.80 1.64
C LEU A 103 10.93 -22.83 0.93
N GLU A 104 11.47 -24.03 0.64
CA GLU A 104 12.72 -24.18 -0.11
C GLU A 104 12.65 -23.60 -1.53
N ASN A 105 11.46 -23.62 -2.16
CA ASN A 105 11.25 -23.04 -3.49
C ASN A 105 11.10 -21.50 -3.49
N LEU A 106 11.06 -20.86 -2.33
CA LEU A 106 10.98 -19.39 -2.21
C LEU A 106 12.35 -18.70 -2.17
N PHE A 107 13.43 -19.46 -2.00
CA PHE A 107 14.81 -19.02 -1.92
C PHE A 107 15.68 -19.72 -2.96
#